data_fe2878bfe9dbfabd69fd4be4d23eb7d1
#
_entry.id   fe2878bfe9dbfabd69fd4be4d23eb7d1
#
_cell.length_a   1.000
_cell.length_b   1.000
_cell.length_c   1.000
_cell.angle_alpha   90.00
_cell.angle_beta   90.00
_cell.angle_gamma   90.00
#
_symmetry.space_group_name_H-M   'P 1'
#
loop_
_entity.id
_entity.type
_entity.pdbx_description
1 polymer ?
#
loop_
_entity_poly.entity_id
_entity_poly.type
_entity_poly.pdbx_seq_one_letter_code
_entity_poly.pdbx_strand_id
1 'polypeptide(L)'
;NHSSAASDVYKRQRYSRSGHFVSPGNYTASLVKETEGQMFVLDGPINFNVVDLGRSTLKGTSYEDYSAHADNVDQIYDRQTLFSNKLTKTMNMVKAMRLSLHTSKQLNNELGNNLFQMEEELNQLLVEVNGNSAKSEIGEKNDPTLSRFISNAARGLSTTYGPTGQHKQSLEIGNSMLCLLYTSDAADEWLR
;
A
#
# COMPACT_ATOMS: atom_id res chain seq x y z
N ASN A 1 7.16 34.20 9.91
CA ASN A 1 7.37 32.85 9.37
C ASN A 1 6.78 31.71 10.24
N HIS A 2 5.47 31.81 10.60
CA HIS A 2 4.79 30.74 11.36
C HIS A 2 3.93 29.79 10.49
N SER A 3 4.00 29.94 9.14
CA SER A 3 3.12 29.20 8.23
C SER A 3 3.61 27.79 7.88
N SER A 4 4.90 27.48 8.03
CA SER A 4 5.48 26.19 7.57
C SER A 4 5.17 25.02 8.50
N ALA A 5 5.27 25.21 9.81
CA ALA A 5 5.07 24.12 10.79
C ALA A 5 3.59 23.68 10.86
N ALA A 6 2.65 24.60 10.78
CA ALA A 6 1.22 24.28 10.78
C ALA A 6 0.80 23.53 9.51
N SER A 7 1.41 23.84 8.35
CA SER A 7 1.17 23.15 7.09
C SER A 7 1.68 21.70 7.11
N ASP A 8 2.81 21.44 7.78
CA ASP A 8 3.38 20.08 7.87
C ASP A 8 2.60 19.19 8.84
N VAL A 9 2.10 19.75 9.95
CA VAL A 9 1.20 19.03 10.87
C VAL A 9 -0.12 18.65 10.15
N TYR A 10 -0.69 19.57 9.36
CA TYR A 10 -1.92 19.32 8.61
C TYR A 10 -1.73 18.29 7.48
N LYS A 11 -0.56 18.23 6.85
CA LYS A 11 -0.22 17.22 5.85
C LYS A 11 -0.07 15.83 6.49
N ARG A 12 0.53 15.71 7.66
CA ARG A 12 0.66 14.43 8.39
C ARG A 12 -0.69 13.87 8.82
N GLN A 13 -1.65 14.72 9.21
CA GLN A 13 -3.01 14.28 9.56
C GLN A 13 -3.83 13.76 8.37
N ARG A 14 -3.53 14.18 7.13
CA ARG A 14 -4.22 13.71 5.93
C ARG A 14 -3.83 12.30 5.49
N TYR A 15 -2.72 11.75 5.97
CA TYR A 15 -2.23 10.41 5.65
C TYR A 15 -2.43 9.40 6.78
N SER A 16 -3.14 9.76 7.84
CA SER A 16 -3.59 8.78 8.83
C SER A 16 -4.61 7.86 8.17
N ARG A 17 -4.21 6.65 7.83
CA ARG A 17 -5.16 5.58 7.53
C ARG A 17 -6.10 5.48 8.71
N SER A 18 -7.40 5.63 8.48
CA SER A 18 -8.38 5.21 9.48
C SER A 18 -8.13 3.73 9.72
N GLY A 19 -7.74 3.35 10.94
CA GLY A 19 -7.59 1.95 11.31
C GLY A 19 -8.92 1.22 11.16
N HIS A 20 -8.89 -0.09 11.16
CA HIS A 20 -10.08 -0.92 11.21
C HIS A 20 -10.66 -0.94 12.63
N PHE A 21 -11.92 -1.35 12.76
CA PHE A 21 -12.57 -1.47 14.05
C PHE A 21 -11.88 -2.53 14.91
N VAL A 22 -11.66 -2.19 16.19
CA VAL A 22 -11.13 -3.16 17.16
C VAL A 22 -12.22 -4.15 17.59
N SER A 23 -11.81 -5.39 17.86
CA SER A 23 -12.70 -6.42 18.39
C SER A 23 -13.16 -6.08 19.81
N PRO A 24 -14.33 -6.56 20.27
CA PRO A 24 -14.70 -6.48 21.68
C PRO A 24 -13.64 -7.09 22.59
N GLY A 25 -13.32 -6.42 23.67
CA GLY A 25 -12.26 -6.88 24.60
C GLY A 25 -11.76 -5.77 25.52
N ASN A 26 -10.78 -6.12 26.35
CA ASN A 26 -10.12 -5.17 27.24
C ASN A 26 -8.89 -4.58 26.57
N TYR A 27 -8.78 -3.27 26.62
CA TYR A 27 -7.69 -2.50 26.01
C TYR A 27 -7.07 -1.54 27.01
N THR A 28 -5.86 -1.12 26.71
CA THR A 28 -5.15 -0.06 27.43
C THR A 28 -4.80 1.07 26.49
N ALA A 29 -4.92 2.30 26.95
CA ALA A 29 -4.50 3.49 26.22
C ALA A 29 -3.43 4.23 27.02
N SER A 30 -2.36 4.67 26.35
CA SER A 30 -1.32 5.53 26.92
C SER A 30 -1.08 6.71 25.98
N LEU A 31 -0.90 7.89 26.54
CA LEU A 31 -0.47 9.07 25.80
C LEU A 31 1.06 9.08 25.74
N VAL A 32 1.59 9.07 24.54
CA VAL A 32 3.03 9.10 24.30
C VAL A 32 3.44 10.30 23.47
N LYS A 33 4.62 10.85 23.77
CA LYS A 33 5.28 11.88 22.94
C LYS A 33 6.50 11.25 22.29
N GLU A 34 6.59 11.37 20.97
CA GLU A 34 7.80 11.01 20.22
C GLU A 34 8.65 12.27 19.96
N THR A 35 9.92 12.19 20.33
CA THR A 35 10.90 13.25 20.07
C THR A 35 12.21 12.58 19.67
N GLU A 36 12.73 12.91 18.49
CA GLU A 36 13.99 12.36 17.96
C GLU A 36 14.04 10.82 17.94
N GLY A 37 12.92 10.16 17.66
CA GLY A 37 12.79 8.70 17.63
C GLY A 37 12.69 8.04 19.00
N GLN A 38 12.65 8.82 20.10
CA GLN A 38 12.42 8.31 21.45
C GLN A 38 10.97 8.55 21.87
N MET A 39 10.35 7.52 22.48
CA MET A 39 8.99 7.58 23.01
C MET A 39 9.00 7.87 24.50
N PHE A 40 8.27 8.89 24.91
CA PHE A 40 8.06 9.26 26.32
C PHE A 40 6.58 9.09 26.65
N VAL A 41 6.27 8.26 27.66
CA VAL A 41 4.90 8.15 28.17
C VAL A 41 4.58 9.40 28.97
N LEU A 42 3.56 10.13 28.56
CA LEU A 42 3.08 11.34 29.24
C LEU A 42 1.98 11.03 30.24
N ASP A 43 1.10 10.06 29.93
CA ASP A 43 -0.01 9.67 30.78
C ASP A 43 -0.47 8.24 30.45
N GLY A 44 -1.14 7.55 31.40
CA GLY A 44 -1.62 6.18 31.29
C GLY A 44 -0.67 5.15 31.93
N PRO A 45 -0.92 3.83 31.72
CA PRO A 45 -2.00 3.24 30.94
C PRO A 45 -3.38 3.34 31.60
N ILE A 46 -4.40 3.66 30.81
CA ILE A 46 -5.81 3.65 31.24
C ILE A 46 -6.48 2.42 30.65
N ASN A 47 -7.11 1.59 31.47
CA ASN A 47 -7.85 0.41 31.03
C ASN A 47 -9.26 0.80 30.61
N PHE A 48 -9.73 0.27 29.47
CA PHE A 48 -11.12 0.41 29.04
C PHE A 48 -11.60 -0.88 28.35
N ASN A 49 -12.90 -1.06 28.29
CA ASN A 49 -13.53 -2.21 27.66
C ASN A 49 -14.29 -1.79 26.41
N VAL A 50 -14.04 -2.48 25.30
CA VAL A 50 -14.82 -2.34 24.07
C VAL A 50 -15.89 -3.42 24.06
N VAL A 51 -17.15 -3.01 23.91
CA VAL A 51 -18.30 -3.93 23.90
C VAL A 51 -19.02 -3.86 22.55
N ASP A 52 -19.53 -5.00 22.09
CA ASP A 52 -20.43 -5.04 20.95
C ASP A 52 -21.79 -4.44 21.32
N LEU A 53 -22.28 -3.55 20.50
CA LEU A 53 -23.61 -2.93 20.70
C LEU A 53 -24.76 -3.86 20.29
N GLY A 54 -24.48 -4.99 19.65
CA GLY A 54 -25.48 -6.01 19.29
C GLY A 54 -26.58 -5.52 18.34
N ARG A 55 -26.32 -4.47 17.55
CA ARG A 55 -27.34 -3.82 16.70
C ARG A 55 -27.57 -4.45 15.34
N SER A 56 -26.76 -5.46 14.96
CA SER A 56 -26.95 -6.11 13.67
C SER A 56 -28.07 -7.16 13.74
N THR A 57 -28.98 -7.14 12.77
CA THR A 57 -30.11 -8.08 12.68
C THR A 57 -29.71 -9.42 12.08
N LEU A 58 -28.63 -9.45 11.32
CA LEU A 58 -28.08 -10.66 10.71
C LEU A 58 -26.73 -11.01 11.33
N LYS A 59 -26.41 -12.29 11.39
CA LYS A 59 -25.12 -12.77 11.87
C LYS A 59 -24.03 -12.39 10.86
N GLY A 60 -23.09 -11.54 11.28
CA GLY A 60 -21.90 -11.21 10.52
C GLY A 60 -20.77 -12.24 10.66
N THR A 61 -19.60 -11.89 10.10
CA THR A 61 -18.34 -12.60 10.32
C THR A 61 -17.96 -12.53 11.81
N SER A 62 -17.31 -13.59 12.34
CA SER A 62 -16.79 -13.55 13.71
C SER A 62 -15.72 -12.46 13.87
N TYR A 63 -15.54 -11.95 15.09
CA TYR A 63 -14.50 -10.94 15.35
C TYR A 63 -13.09 -11.47 15.09
N GLU A 64 -12.86 -12.77 15.32
CA GLU A 64 -11.60 -13.44 15.05
C GLU A 64 -11.32 -13.47 13.54
N ASP A 65 -12.30 -13.88 12.73
CA ASP A 65 -12.18 -13.87 11.26
C ASP A 65 -12.02 -12.46 10.70
N TYR A 66 -12.71 -11.49 11.30
CA TYR A 66 -12.59 -10.08 10.91
C TYR A 66 -11.17 -9.57 11.19
N SER A 67 -10.66 -9.81 12.40
CA SER A 67 -9.31 -9.39 12.81
C SER A 67 -8.25 -10.06 11.96
N ALA A 68 -8.35 -11.37 11.74
CA ALA A 68 -7.42 -12.10 10.89
C ALA A 68 -7.42 -11.58 9.44
N HIS A 69 -8.59 -11.21 8.89
CA HIS A 69 -8.68 -10.62 7.56
C HIS A 69 -8.06 -9.21 7.55
N ALA A 70 -8.27 -8.40 8.59
CA ALA A 70 -7.70 -7.07 8.72
C ALA A 70 -6.17 -7.12 8.77
N ASP A 71 -5.59 -7.99 9.58
CA ASP A 71 -4.14 -8.18 9.70
C ASP A 71 -3.52 -8.59 8.35
N ASN A 72 -4.18 -9.50 7.63
CA ASN A 72 -3.72 -9.92 6.30
C ASN A 72 -3.82 -8.80 5.25
N VAL A 73 -4.88 -7.98 5.31
CA VAL A 73 -5.02 -6.79 4.45
C VAL A 73 -3.94 -5.77 4.74
N ASP A 74 -3.63 -5.50 6.01
CA ASP A 74 -2.56 -4.58 6.39
C ASP A 74 -1.20 -5.08 5.90
N GLN A 75 -0.89 -6.36 6.09
CA GLN A 75 0.35 -6.96 5.60
C GLN A 75 0.53 -6.85 4.09
N ILE A 76 -0.51 -7.13 3.29
CA ILE A 76 -0.40 -7.00 1.83
C ILE A 76 -0.27 -5.55 1.40
N TYR A 77 -0.93 -4.61 2.08
CA TYR A 77 -0.78 -3.17 1.82
C TYR A 77 0.64 -2.69 2.08
N ASP A 78 1.25 -3.11 3.18
CA ASP A 78 2.63 -2.73 3.52
C ASP A 78 3.60 -3.27 2.47
N ARG A 79 3.45 -4.53 2.09
CA ARG A 79 4.27 -5.15 1.03
C ARG A 79 4.09 -4.46 -0.31
N GLN A 80 2.85 -4.15 -0.72
CA GLN A 80 2.57 -3.40 -1.95
C GLN A 80 3.20 -2.01 -1.90
N THR A 81 3.10 -1.32 -0.77
CA THR A 81 3.67 0.02 -0.58
C THR A 81 5.19 0.01 -0.72
N LEU A 82 5.85 -0.96 -0.10
CA LEU A 82 7.30 -1.15 -0.22
C LEU A 82 7.71 -1.43 -1.68
N PHE A 83 6.99 -2.33 -2.36
CA PHE A 83 7.23 -2.65 -3.76
C PHE A 83 7.05 -1.41 -4.65
N SER A 84 5.94 -0.69 -4.53
CA SER A 84 5.64 0.51 -5.32
C SER A 84 6.66 1.63 -5.11
N ASN A 85 7.14 1.80 -3.88
CA ASN A 85 8.17 2.78 -3.56
C ASN A 85 9.51 2.43 -4.21
N LYS A 86 9.93 1.16 -4.16
CA LYS A 86 11.12 0.68 -4.83
C LYS A 86 11.01 0.87 -6.35
N LEU A 87 9.90 0.43 -6.94
CA LEU A 87 9.63 0.54 -8.37
C LEU A 87 9.70 2.00 -8.84
N THR A 88 9.05 2.92 -8.13
CA THR A 88 9.09 4.36 -8.43
C THR A 88 10.51 4.92 -8.32
N LYS A 89 11.26 4.54 -7.29
CA LYS A 89 12.65 4.97 -7.10
C LYS A 89 13.55 4.48 -8.25
N THR A 90 13.42 3.21 -8.62
CA THR A 90 14.20 2.61 -9.72
C THR A 90 13.85 3.29 -11.06
N MET A 91 12.57 3.50 -11.35
CA MET A 91 12.13 4.23 -12.54
C MET A 91 12.75 5.63 -12.63
N ASN A 92 12.74 6.38 -11.53
CA ASN A 92 13.33 7.71 -11.48
C ASN A 92 14.84 7.67 -11.73
N MET A 93 15.52 6.64 -11.23
CA MET A 93 16.94 6.43 -11.43
C MET A 93 17.27 6.13 -12.90
N VAL A 94 16.51 5.24 -13.55
CA VAL A 94 16.66 4.94 -14.98
C VAL A 94 16.42 6.19 -15.85
N LYS A 95 15.39 6.96 -15.56
CA LYS A 95 15.12 8.24 -16.25
C LYS A 95 16.26 9.24 -16.08
N ALA A 96 16.83 9.35 -14.88
CA ALA A 96 17.98 10.23 -14.64
C ALA A 96 19.24 9.77 -15.42
N MET A 97 19.50 8.46 -15.47
CA MET A 97 20.60 7.87 -16.24
C MET A 97 20.42 8.15 -17.73
N ARG A 98 19.22 7.97 -18.29
CA ARG A 98 18.92 8.29 -19.69
C ARG A 98 19.17 9.77 -20.01
N LEU A 99 18.71 10.67 -19.12
CA LEU A 99 18.94 12.10 -19.28
C LEU A 99 20.44 12.43 -19.28
N SER A 100 21.20 11.83 -18.37
CA SER A 100 22.64 12.00 -18.27
C SER A 100 23.36 11.46 -19.53
N LEU A 101 22.91 10.34 -20.08
CA LEU A 101 23.44 9.78 -21.31
C LEU A 101 23.20 10.72 -22.50
N HIS A 102 22.01 11.30 -22.61
CA HIS A 102 21.67 12.26 -23.67
C HIS A 102 22.51 13.55 -23.63
N THR A 103 22.92 13.97 -22.44
CA THR A 103 23.76 15.17 -22.26
C THR A 103 25.26 14.85 -22.32
N SER A 104 25.63 13.59 -22.38
CA SER A 104 27.01 13.12 -22.47
C SER A 104 27.60 13.37 -23.86
N LYS A 105 28.87 13.73 -23.91
CA LYS A 105 29.61 13.87 -25.18
C LYS A 105 29.99 12.51 -25.82
N GLN A 106 29.87 11.43 -25.08
CA GLN A 106 30.14 10.07 -25.54
C GLN A 106 28.83 9.32 -25.78
N LEU A 107 28.56 8.97 -27.03
CA LEU A 107 27.41 8.15 -27.38
C LEU A 107 27.74 6.68 -27.05
N ASN A 108 26.96 6.09 -26.16
CA ASN A 108 26.99 4.66 -25.89
C ASN A 108 25.61 4.07 -26.21
N ASN A 109 25.48 3.56 -27.45
CA ASN A 109 24.21 3.03 -27.95
C ASN A 109 23.77 1.78 -27.20
N GLU A 110 24.69 0.93 -26.75
CA GLU A 110 24.37 -0.27 -25.99
C GLU A 110 23.75 0.09 -24.63
N LEU A 111 24.38 0.99 -23.89
CA LEU A 111 23.83 1.51 -22.63
C LEU A 111 22.47 2.17 -22.85
N GLY A 112 22.31 2.93 -23.92
CA GLY A 112 21.04 3.57 -24.27
C GLY A 112 19.91 2.56 -24.51
N ASN A 113 20.19 1.49 -25.23
CA ASN A 113 19.24 0.39 -25.48
C ASN A 113 18.88 -0.36 -24.20
N ASN A 114 19.86 -0.66 -23.36
CA ASN A 114 19.63 -1.34 -22.08
C ASN A 114 18.74 -0.49 -21.15
N LEU A 115 19.03 0.81 -21.03
CA LEU A 115 18.19 1.72 -20.22
C LEU A 115 16.77 1.86 -20.77
N PHE A 116 16.59 1.80 -22.09
CA PHE A 116 15.26 1.80 -22.70
C PHE A 116 14.49 0.52 -22.38
N GLN A 117 15.12 -0.64 -22.50
CA GLN A 117 14.51 -1.93 -22.15
C GLN A 117 14.11 -1.96 -20.66
N MET A 118 15.00 -1.51 -19.76
CA MET A 118 14.68 -1.38 -18.35
C MET A 118 13.45 -0.50 -18.08
N GLU A 119 13.36 0.65 -18.76
CA GLU A 119 12.21 1.54 -18.58
C GLU A 119 10.91 0.88 -19.05
N GLU A 120 10.93 0.13 -20.15
CA GLU A 120 9.78 -0.64 -20.64
C GLU A 120 9.35 -1.73 -19.65
N GLU A 121 10.28 -2.52 -19.13
CA GLU A 121 10.00 -3.55 -18.13
C GLU A 121 9.43 -2.96 -16.83
N LEU A 122 10.00 -1.86 -16.33
CA LEU A 122 9.48 -1.16 -15.17
C LEU A 122 8.09 -0.56 -15.41
N ASN A 123 7.81 -0.07 -16.63
CA ASN A 123 6.48 0.40 -17.00
C ASN A 123 5.46 -0.75 -17.03
N GLN A 124 5.83 -1.93 -17.50
CA GLN A 124 4.96 -3.11 -17.48
C GLN A 124 4.61 -3.49 -16.03
N LEU A 125 5.58 -3.52 -15.12
CA LEU A 125 5.32 -3.76 -13.69
C LEU A 125 4.39 -2.68 -13.09
N LEU A 126 4.54 -1.41 -13.47
CA LEU A 126 3.63 -0.34 -13.03
C LEU A 126 2.20 -0.56 -13.52
N VAL A 127 2.03 -1.04 -14.75
CA VAL A 127 0.72 -1.36 -15.33
C VAL A 127 0.07 -2.55 -14.61
N GLU A 128 0.82 -3.58 -14.25
CA GLU A 128 0.31 -4.72 -13.49
C GLU A 128 -0.15 -4.32 -12.08
N VAL A 129 0.58 -3.40 -11.44
CA VAL A 129 0.23 -2.92 -10.11
C VAL A 129 -0.97 -1.98 -10.14
N ASN A 130 -0.98 -0.99 -11.02
CA ASN A 130 -1.92 0.14 -10.97
C ASN A 130 -2.89 0.22 -12.18
N GLY A 131 -2.62 -0.51 -13.25
CA GLY A 131 -3.32 -0.39 -14.53
C GLY A 131 -2.70 0.64 -15.46
N ASN A 132 -3.18 0.63 -16.69
CA ASN A 132 -2.77 1.58 -17.72
C ASN A 132 -3.61 2.87 -17.61
N SER A 133 -2.97 3.98 -17.25
CA SER A 133 -3.62 5.29 -17.09
C SER A 133 -4.21 5.79 -18.41
N ALA A 134 -3.53 5.58 -19.53
CA ALA A 134 -4.01 6.01 -20.84
C ALA A 134 -5.32 5.32 -21.24
N LYS A 135 -5.46 4.00 -20.95
CA LYS A 135 -6.73 3.30 -21.11
C LYS A 135 -7.84 3.89 -20.24
N SER A 136 -7.50 4.22 -19.00
CA SER A 136 -8.48 4.82 -18.07
C SER A 136 -8.94 6.22 -18.54
N GLU A 137 -8.06 7.02 -19.10
CA GLU A 137 -8.37 8.36 -19.61
C GLU A 137 -9.36 8.35 -20.78
N ILE A 138 -9.28 7.33 -21.64
CA ILE A 138 -10.22 7.18 -22.79
C ILE A 138 -11.43 6.32 -22.47
N GLY A 139 -11.59 5.93 -21.21
CA GLY A 139 -12.74 5.12 -20.76
C GLY A 139 -12.64 3.64 -21.09
N GLU A 140 -11.49 3.15 -21.52
CA GLU A 140 -11.27 1.71 -21.72
C GLU A 140 -11.10 0.98 -20.39
N LYS A 141 -11.56 -0.27 -20.36
CA LYS A 141 -11.44 -1.12 -19.19
C LYS A 141 -10.02 -1.67 -19.07
N ASN A 142 -9.39 -1.43 -17.92
CA ASN A 142 -8.18 -2.13 -17.55
C ASN A 142 -8.47 -3.57 -17.08
N ASP A 143 -7.51 -4.45 -17.27
CA ASP A 143 -7.51 -5.75 -16.59
C ASP A 143 -7.45 -5.54 -15.06
N PRO A 144 -7.96 -6.51 -14.28
CA PRO A 144 -7.88 -6.42 -12.83
C PRO A 144 -6.42 -6.33 -12.36
N THR A 145 -6.11 -5.28 -11.60
CA THR A 145 -4.75 -4.98 -11.12
C THR A 145 -4.53 -5.42 -9.68
N LEU A 146 -3.28 -5.53 -9.25
CA LEU A 146 -2.93 -5.79 -7.86
C LEU A 146 -3.62 -4.80 -6.90
N SER A 147 -3.52 -3.49 -7.18
CA SER A 147 -4.14 -2.44 -6.36
C SER A 147 -5.66 -2.60 -6.26
N ARG A 148 -6.32 -3.06 -7.32
CA ARG A 148 -7.76 -3.29 -7.32
C ARG A 148 -8.16 -4.48 -6.45
N PHE A 149 -7.43 -5.59 -6.52
CA PHE A 149 -7.68 -6.75 -5.66
C PHE A 149 -7.48 -6.41 -4.18
N ILE A 150 -6.40 -5.72 -3.84
CA ILE A 150 -6.14 -5.29 -2.46
C ILE A 150 -7.23 -4.32 -1.97
N SER A 151 -7.61 -3.34 -2.79
CA SER A 151 -8.69 -2.40 -2.44
C SER A 151 -10.02 -3.11 -2.24
N ASN A 152 -10.33 -4.14 -3.05
CA ASN A 152 -11.55 -4.93 -2.89
C ASN A 152 -11.52 -5.75 -1.60
N ALA A 153 -10.38 -6.38 -1.28
CA ALA A 153 -10.20 -7.09 0.00
C ALA A 153 -10.43 -6.16 1.20
N ALA A 154 -9.86 -4.94 1.15
CA ALA A 154 -9.99 -3.93 2.20
C ALA A 154 -11.43 -3.42 2.40
N ARG A 155 -12.24 -3.38 1.33
CA ARG A 155 -13.66 -3.00 1.45
C ARG A 155 -14.45 -3.92 2.38
N GLY A 156 -14.04 -5.17 2.52
CA GLY A 156 -14.63 -6.11 3.47
C GLY A 156 -14.59 -5.62 4.91
N LEU A 157 -13.62 -4.79 5.26
CA LEU A 157 -13.45 -4.23 6.61
C LEU A 157 -14.41 -3.08 6.92
N SER A 158 -15.01 -2.47 5.91
CA SER A 158 -15.98 -1.37 6.06
C SER A 158 -17.43 -1.81 5.96
N THR A 159 -17.70 -3.10 5.77
CA THR A 159 -19.05 -3.63 5.69
C THR A 159 -19.59 -4.00 7.07
N THR A 160 -20.90 -3.81 7.29
CA THR A 160 -21.57 -4.11 8.57
C THR A 160 -21.43 -5.58 8.99
N TYR A 161 -21.33 -6.48 8.04
CA TYR A 161 -21.29 -7.94 8.29
C TYR A 161 -19.91 -8.56 8.14
N GLY A 162 -18.88 -7.71 7.91
CA GLY A 162 -17.49 -8.15 7.73
C GLY A 162 -17.17 -8.66 6.32
N PRO A 163 -15.97 -9.23 6.14
CA PRO A 163 -15.48 -9.66 4.85
C PRO A 163 -16.27 -10.85 4.29
N THR A 164 -16.74 -10.72 3.06
CA THR A 164 -17.40 -11.79 2.30
C THR A 164 -16.37 -12.74 1.65
N GLY A 165 -16.83 -13.87 1.10
CA GLY A 165 -15.99 -14.78 0.32
C GLY A 165 -15.26 -14.08 -0.84
N GLN A 166 -15.90 -13.12 -1.52
CA GLN A 166 -15.27 -12.35 -2.60
C GLN A 166 -14.12 -11.45 -2.09
N HIS A 167 -14.26 -10.85 -0.91
CA HIS A 167 -13.19 -10.06 -0.30
C HIS A 167 -11.99 -10.95 0.07
N LYS A 168 -12.24 -12.13 0.66
CA LYS A 168 -11.20 -13.12 0.98
C LYS A 168 -10.51 -13.63 -0.28
N GLN A 169 -11.25 -13.98 -1.33
CA GLN A 169 -10.71 -14.40 -2.62
C GLN A 169 -9.86 -13.29 -3.28
N SER A 170 -10.31 -12.03 -3.20
CA SER A 170 -9.52 -10.90 -3.70
C SER A 170 -8.19 -10.75 -2.98
N LEU A 171 -8.16 -11.00 -1.67
CA LEU A 171 -6.92 -11.00 -0.89
C LEU A 171 -5.97 -12.11 -1.34
N GLU A 172 -6.47 -13.33 -1.57
CA GLU A 172 -5.68 -14.47 -2.05
C GLU A 172 -5.08 -14.19 -3.43
N ILE A 173 -5.89 -13.67 -4.37
CA ILE A 173 -5.41 -13.28 -5.70
C ILE A 173 -4.35 -12.18 -5.59
N GLY A 174 -4.61 -11.15 -4.78
CA GLY A 174 -3.64 -10.08 -4.55
C GLY A 174 -2.31 -10.57 -4.00
N ASN A 175 -2.33 -11.48 -3.02
CA ASN A 175 -1.12 -12.11 -2.50
C ASN A 175 -0.37 -12.90 -3.57
N SER A 176 -1.07 -13.69 -4.38
CA SER A 176 -0.46 -14.47 -5.46
C SER A 176 0.18 -13.57 -6.52
N MET A 177 -0.51 -12.51 -6.94
CA MET A 177 0.03 -11.51 -7.87
C MET A 177 1.27 -10.83 -7.31
N LEU A 178 1.23 -10.41 -6.04
CA LEU A 178 2.36 -9.76 -5.40
C LEU A 178 3.57 -10.68 -5.28
N CYS A 179 3.35 -11.99 -4.98
CA CYS A 179 4.42 -12.97 -4.99
C CYS A 179 5.07 -13.12 -6.38
N LEU A 180 4.26 -13.20 -7.44
CA LEU A 180 4.76 -13.28 -8.81
C LEU A 180 5.58 -12.05 -9.20
N LEU A 181 5.12 -10.85 -8.83
CA LEU A 181 5.84 -9.60 -9.07
C LEU A 181 7.21 -9.56 -8.35
N TYR A 182 7.30 -10.13 -7.15
CA TYR A 182 8.58 -10.23 -6.42
C TYR A 182 9.54 -11.28 -6.99
N THR A 183 9.03 -12.30 -7.67
CA THR A 183 9.83 -13.41 -8.24
C THR A 183 10.04 -13.29 -9.74
N SER A 184 9.49 -12.24 -10.38
CA SER A 184 9.79 -11.97 -11.79
C SER A 184 11.26 -11.57 -11.96
N ASP A 185 11.92 -12.04 -13.03
CA ASP A 185 13.33 -11.77 -13.31
C ASP A 185 13.66 -10.26 -13.26
N ALA A 186 12.74 -9.42 -13.74
CA ALA A 186 12.87 -7.97 -13.66
C ALA A 186 12.90 -7.45 -12.20
N ALA A 187 12.10 -8.03 -11.30
CA ALA A 187 12.11 -7.61 -9.88
C ALA A 187 13.38 -8.10 -9.16
N ASP A 188 13.88 -9.29 -9.49
CA ASP A 188 15.08 -9.87 -8.86
C ASP A 188 16.36 -9.12 -9.26
N GLU A 189 16.49 -8.66 -10.50
CA GLU A 189 17.67 -7.92 -10.96
C GLU A 189 17.68 -6.44 -10.53
N TRP A 190 16.51 -5.79 -10.45
CA TRP A 190 16.43 -4.33 -10.27
C TRP A 190 15.97 -3.87 -8.90
N LEU A 191 15.35 -4.73 -8.11
CA LEU A 191 14.79 -4.37 -6.81
C LEU A 191 15.63 -4.86 -5.62
N ARG A 192 16.73 -5.58 -5.86
CA ARG A 192 17.74 -5.90 -4.85
C ARG A 192 18.72 -4.75 -4.69
#